data_36190ae11cb83cf7715a3a97ee1ed672
#
_entry.id   36190ae11cb83cf7715a3a97ee1ed672
#
_cell.length_a   1.000
_cell.length_b   1.000
_cell.length_c   1.000
_cell.angle_alpha   90.00
_cell.angle_beta   90.00
_cell.angle_gamma   90.00
#
_symmetry.space_group_name_H-M   'P 1'
#
loop_
_entity.id
_entity.type
_entity.pdbx_description
1 polymer ?
#
loop_
_entity_poly.entity_id
_entity_poly.type
_entity_poly.pdbx_seq_one_letter_code
_entity_poly.pdbx_strand_id
1 'polypeptide(L)'
;EIASCLVGSEMCIRDSYWLVQKMQRLIDDELDILSISMPPGTGKTTLGEFFISFVMGHYPNTPNLMSSHSGFMTRMFYDAVLNIITSNEYCWSDVFPDIVFEGNNAKEETINLGRWQPFKTLTCRPIRGSLTGVTRCEGFLYVDDLVSGIEEALSIDRLDKLYGEYTTDLKSRKKKKAKEIHIATRWSVHDVIGRLERMYEGNPRAEFIAVPDIDPQTGKSNFDYDYDVGFDEKYFHDMEMSMDDVSYRCLYKSDPIEREGILYHPTELQRYIGGLPDREPDSILAICDTKDTGTDYNFLGVFYQYGDRYYLEDLVFKNIDPGTLDELNSDMLVKHHVQQAQFESNKEGSRTANEVERLVKAKGGRCHITKKYTTQNKETKIIVNSSWVKEHVIFKDITEYEPKSDYGVMMSFLCSYTQLGKNQHDDAPDTLAMFAQFVDALLGGEGQVVKRSDLGI
;
A
#
# COMPACT_ATOMS: atom_id res chain seq x y z
N GLU A 1 13.96 -32.14 9.96
CA GLU A 1 14.36 -32.47 8.58
C GLU A 1 14.34 -31.27 7.65
N ILE A 2 13.28 -30.43 7.65
CA ILE A 2 13.25 -29.16 6.86
C ILE A 2 14.48 -28.30 7.18
N ALA A 3 14.84 -28.16 8.47
CA ALA A 3 16.00 -27.40 8.91
C ALA A 3 17.35 -27.94 8.38
N SER A 4 17.44 -29.23 8.02
CA SER A 4 18.68 -29.82 7.51
C SER A 4 18.92 -29.49 6.03
N CYS A 5 17.86 -29.13 5.27
CA CYS A 5 17.98 -28.69 3.88
C CYS A 5 18.49 -27.24 3.75
N LEU A 6 18.64 -26.54 4.85
CA LEU A 6 18.82 -25.10 4.95
C LEU A 6 20.27 -24.67 5.23
N VAL A 7 21.23 -25.59 5.09
CA VAL A 7 22.66 -25.31 5.29
C VAL A 7 23.16 -24.40 4.18
N GLY A 8 23.25 -23.11 4.46
CA GLY A 8 23.74 -22.08 3.51
C GLY A 8 23.06 -20.72 3.69
N SER A 9 21.81 -20.69 4.21
CA SER A 9 21.14 -19.47 4.66
C SER A 9 20.76 -19.60 6.14
N GLU A 10 21.72 -20.07 6.95
CA GLU A 10 21.52 -20.51 8.35
C GLU A 10 20.88 -19.47 9.28
N MET A 11 20.79 -18.23 8.85
CA MET A 11 20.60 -17.12 9.75
C MET A 11 19.13 -16.68 9.91
N CYS A 12 18.37 -16.64 8.83
CA CYS A 12 16.94 -16.30 8.91
C CYS A 12 16.05 -17.44 9.43
N ILE A 13 16.54 -18.68 9.44
CA ILE A 13 15.72 -19.88 9.68
C ILE A 13 15.74 -20.30 11.13
N ARG A 14 16.83 -20.04 11.85
CA ARG A 14 16.94 -20.36 13.27
C ARG A 14 15.87 -19.61 14.07
N ASP A 15 15.67 -18.34 13.77
CA ASP A 15 14.68 -17.50 14.42
C ASP A 15 13.25 -17.75 13.87
N SER A 16 13.16 -18.28 12.64
CA SER A 16 11.89 -18.72 12.03
C SER A 16 11.55 -20.20 12.32
N TYR A 17 12.28 -20.88 13.20
CA TYR A 17 12.08 -22.31 13.47
C TYR A 17 10.64 -22.65 13.89
N TRP A 18 10.00 -21.78 14.65
CA TRP A 18 8.60 -21.95 15.03
C TRP A 18 7.64 -21.90 13.82
N LEU A 19 7.94 -21.06 12.78
CA LEU A 19 7.18 -21.05 11.52
C LEU A 19 7.37 -22.35 10.74
N VAL A 20 8.59 -22.89 10.72
CA VAL A 20 8.87 -24.20 10.12
C VAL A 20 8.08 -25.31 10.82
N GLN A 21 7.93 -25.25 12.14
CA GLN A 21 7.07 -26.20 12.87
C GLN A 21 5.59 -26.06 12.47
N LYS A 22 5.11 -24.84 12.18
CA LYS A 22 3.75 -24.62 11.66
C LYS A 22 3.59 -25.19 10.26
N MET A 23 4.58 -25.01 9.39
CA MET A 23 4.58 -25.61 8.05
C MET A 23 4.63 -27.14 8.10
N GLN A 24 5.36 -27.72 9.05
CA GLN A 24 5.41 -29.17 9.26
C GLN A 24 4.00 -29.74 9.52
N ARG A 25 3.14 -29.03 10.24
CA ARG A 25 1.77 -29.47 10.52
C ARG A 25 0.90 -29.61 9.26
N LEU A 26 1.20 -28.87 8.17
CA LEU A 26 0.57 -29.13 6.86
C LEU A 26 0.98 -30.47 6.28
N ILE A 27 2.27 -30.83 6.41
CA ILE A 27 2.83 -32.10 5.92
C ILE A 27 2.27 -33.27 6.73
N ASP A 28 2.16 -33.11 8.04
CA ASP A 28 1.66 -34.13 8.99
C ASP A 28 0.12 -34.27 8.94
N ASP A 29 -0.55 -33.61 8.00
CA ASP A 29 -2.01 -33.63 7.82
C ASP A 29 -2.82 -33.10 9.02
N GLU A 30 -2.21 -32.25 9.83
CA GLU A 30 -2.89 -31.55 10.93
C GLU A 30 -3.61 -30.29 10.46
N LEU A 31 -3.06 -29.62 9.43
CA LEU A 31 -3.65 -28.42 8.81
C LEU A 31 -4.03 -28.69 7.36
N ASP A 32 -5.05 -27.97 6.89
CA ASP A 32 -5.45 -27.89 5.49
C ASP A 32 -5.06 -26.55 4.88
N ILE A 33 -5.02 -25.49 5.70
CA ILE A 33 -4.67 -24.12 5.29
C ILE A 33 -3.74 -23.52 6.34
N LEU A 34 -2.65 -22.91 5.88
CA LEU A 34 -1.76 -22.08 6.68
C LEU A 34 -1.54 -20.76 5.96
N SER A 35 -1.72 -19.65 6.65
CA SER A 35 -1.33 -18.33 6.17
C SER A 35 -0.26 -17.74 7.07
N ILE A 36 0.81 -17.20 6.47
CA ILE A 36 1.89 -16.51 7.18
C ILE A 36 2.06 -15.13 6.56
N SER A 37 1.82 -14.10 7.36
CA SER A 37 1.99 -12.70 6.96
C SER A 37 3.16 -12.08 7.70
N MET A 38 4.09 -11.49 6.95
CA MET A 38 5.33 -10.91 7.47
C MET A 38 5.71 -9.66 6.66
N PRO A 39 6.50 -8.74 7.23
CA PRO A 39 7.05 -7.59 6.52
C PRO A 39 7.84 -7.93 5.24
N PRO A 40 7.97 -6.99 4.30
CA PRO A 40 8.86 -7.14 3.15
C PRO A 40 10.31 -7.34 3.57
N GLY A 41 11.06 -8.15 2.82
CA GLY A 41 12.49 -8.37 3.05
C GLY A 41 12.85 -9.30 4.20
N THR A 42 11.89 -9.79 4.99
CA THR A 42 12.12 -10.65 6.17
C THR A 42 12.31 -12.14 5.85
N GLY A 43 12.49 -12.49 4.57
CA GLY A 43 12.74 -13.89 4.16
C GLY A 43 11.49 -14.75 3.97
N LYS A 44 10.28 -14.16 3.97
CA LYS A 44 9.03 -14.94 3.84
C LYS A 44 8.95 -15.79 2.57
N THR A 45 9.32 -15.25 1.40
CA THR A 45 9.34 -16.00 0.14
C THR A 45 10.41 -17.07 0.14
N THR A 46 11.61 -16.77 0.66
CA THR A 46 12.70 -17.76 0.82
C THR A 46 12.28 -18.95 1.67
N LEU A 47 11.57 -18.69 2.78
CA LEU A 47 11.00 -19.76 3.61
C LEU A 47 10.05 -20.66 2.79
N GLY A 48 9.25 -20.08 1.91
CA GLY A 48 8.36 -20.79 1.00
C GLY A 48 9.11 -21.61 -0.06
N GLU A 49 10.20 -21.08 -0.61
CA GLU A 49 11.05 -21.75 -1.60
C GLU A 49 11.66 -23.04 -1.00
N PHE A 50 12.19 -22.96 0.19
CA PHE A 50 12.70 -24.13 0.91
C PHE A 50 11.58 -25.11 1.26
N PHE A 51 10.43 -24.64 1.74
CA PHE A 51 9.29 -25.49 2.05
C PHE A 51 8.84 -26.29 0.82
N ILE A 52 8.66 -25.64 -0.33
CA ILE A 52 8.26 -26.32 -1.57
C ILE A 52 9.33 -27.29 -2.06
N SER A 53 10.62 -26.93 -1.97
CA SER A 53 11.73 -27.83 -2.31
C SER A 53 11.74 -29.08 -1.45
N PHE A 54 11.46 -28.95 -0.15
CA PHE A 54 11.34 -30.06 0.78
C PHE A 54 10.13 -30.96 0.48
N VAL A 55 8.97 -30.36 0.23
CA VAL A 55 7.74 -31.07 -0.18
C VAL A 55 7.96 -31.86 -1.46
N MET A 56 8.64 -31.28 -2.44
CA MET A 56 8.96 -31.94 -3.70
C MET A 56 9.87 -33.17 -3.51
N GLY A 57 10.81 -33.13 -2.57
CA GLY A 57 11.64 -34.26 -2.21
C GLY A 57 10.85 -35.38 -1.56
N HIS A 58 9.93 -35.08 -0.65
CA HIS A 58 9.08 -36.08 0.01
C HIS A 58 8.02 -36.68 -0.92
N TYR A 59 7.48 -35.86 -1.86
CA TYR A 59 6.38 -36.26 -2.73
C TYR A 59 6.70 -35.97 -4.21
N PRO A 60 7.76 -36.59 -4.79
CA PRO A 60 8.28 -36.21 -6.11
C PRO A 60 7.29 -36.42 -7.26
N ASN A 61 6.30 -37.30 -7.06
CA ASN A 61 5.27 -37.59 -8.07
C ASN A 61 3.92 -36.89 -7.81
N THR A 62 3.90 -35.91 -6.90
CA THR A 62 2.67 -35.16 -6.55
C THR A 62 2.75 -33.76 -7.13
N PRO A 63 1.81 -33.37 -8.03
CA PRO A 63 1.79 -32.04 -8.59
C PRO A 63 1.48 -30.95 -7.57
N ASN A 64 2.33 -29.94 -7.53
CA ASN A 64 2.17 -28.71 -6.74
C ASN A 64 1.99 -27.50 -7.66
N LEU A 65 1.28 -26.48 -7.20
CA LEU A 65 1.04 -25.24 -7.91
C LEU A 65 1.49 -24.06 -7.06
N MET A 66 2.38 -23.25 -7.63
CA MET A 66 2.74 -21.93 -7.08
C MET A 66 2.08 -20.82 -7.88
N SER A 67 1.56 -19.80 -7.21
CA SER A 67 1.00 -18.63 -7.87
C SER A 67 1.30 -17.34 -7.10
N SER A 68 1.46 -16.24 -7.86
CA SER A 68 1.64 -14.88 -7.36
C SER A 68 0.92 -13.89 -8.27
N HIS A 69 0.92 -12.60 -7.91
CA HIS A 69 0.28 -11.55 -8.72
C HIS A 69 0.93 -11.33 -10.10
N SER A 70 2.21 -11.65 -10.27
CA SER A 70 2.95 -11.37 -11.50
C SER A 70 3.81 -12.53 -11.98
N GLY A 71 4.05 -12.59 -13.31
CA GLY A 71 4.94 -13.58 -13.92
C GLY A 71 6.42 -13.38 -13.54
N PHE A 72 6.82 -12.18 -13.14
CA PHE A 72 8.16 -11.94 -12.63
C PHE A 72 8.40 -12.68 -11.30
N MET A 73 7.45 -12.59 -10.37
CA MET A 73 7.54 -13.25 -9.07
C MET A 73 7.50 -14.79 -9.20
N THR A 74 6.61 -15.33 -10.05
CA THR A 74 6.56 -16.78 -10.27
C THR A 74 7.83 -17.30 -10.90
N ARG A 75 8.44 -16.51 -11.79
CA ARG A 75 9.72 -16.84 -12.41
C ARG A 75 10.86 -16.85 -11.39
N MET A 76 10.96 -15.84 -10.54
CA MET A 76 11.98 -15.80 -9.48
C MET A 76 11.85 -16.99 -8.54
N PHE A 77 10.64 -17.31 -8.11
CA PHE A 77 10.38 -18.47 -7.27
C PHE A 77 10.78 -19.80 -7.95
N TYR A 78 10.42 -19.97 -9.22
CA TYR A 78 10.82 -21.14 -10.00
C TYR A 78 12.34 -21.27 -10.09
N ASP A 79 13.06 -20.20 -10.40
CA ASP A 79 14.51 -20.20 -10.54
C ASP A 79 15.19 -20.49 -9.19
N ALA A 80 14.68 -19.96 -8.08
CA ALA A 80 15.16 -20.23 -6.73
C ALA A 80 14.98 -21.70 -6.33
N VAL A 81 13.77 -22.27 -6.49
CA VAL A 81 13.50 -23.68 -6.22
C VAL A 81 14.38 -24.59 -7.09
N LEU A 82 14.52 -24.26 -8.38
CA LEU A 82 15.40 -25.02 -9.28
C LEU A 82 16.86 -25.00 -8.78
N ASN A 83 17.34 -23.85 -8.34
CA ASN A 83 18.69 -23.70 -7.78
C ASN A 83 18.86 -24.54 -6.49
N ILE A 84 17.89 -24.47 -5.57
CA ILE A 84 17.94 -25.25 -4.32
C ILE A 84 18.09 -26.75 -4.61
N ILE A 85 17.37 -27.31 -5.57
CA ILE A 85 17.35 -28.75 -5.83
C ILE A 85 18.49 -29.22 -6.75
N THR A 86 19.17 -28.32 -7.49
CA THR A 86 20.20 -28.68 -8.46
C THR A 86 21.61 -28.18 -8.13
N SER A 87 21.73 -27.16 -7.29
CA SER A 87 23.06 -26.62 -6.90
C SER A 87 23.69 -27.44 -5.80
N ASN A 88 25.02 -27.58 -5.89
CA ASN A 88 25.82 -28.20 -4.83
C ASN A 88 26.01 -27.30 -3.59
N GLU A 89 25.57 -26.05 -3.65
CA GLU A 89 25.59 -25.14 -2.49
C GLU A 89 24.56 -25.51 -1.43
N TYR A 90 23.50 -26.21 -1.85
CA TYR A 90 22.46 -26.71 -0.97
C TYR A 90 22.58 -28.23 -0.81
N CYS A 91 22.39 -28.72 0.40
CA CYS A 91 22.47 -30.15 0.70
C CYS A 91 21.19 -30.94 0.31
N TRP A 92 20.44 -30.46 -0.69
CA TRP A 92 19.14 -31.06 -1.03
C TRP A 92 19.28 -32.52 -1.50
N SER A 93 20.26 -32.81 -2.34
CA SER A 93 20.55 -34.17 -2.82
C SER A 93 21.04 -35.11 -1.70
N ASP A 94 21.64 -34.57 -0.64
CA ASP A 94 22.05 -35.39 0.52
C ASP A 94 20.84 -35.76 1.39
N VAL A 95 19.83 -34.90 1.43
CA VAL A 95 18.57 -35.16 2.15
C VAL A 95 17.67 -36.08 1.35
N PHE A 96 17.70 -36.00 0.02
CA PHE A 96 16.86 -36.79 -0.90
C PHE A 96 17.70 -37.54 -1.96
N PRO A 97 18.59 -38.47 -1.56
CA PRO A 97 19.55 -39.06 -2.48
C PRO A 97 18.91 -39.97 -3.55
N ASP A 98 17.72 -40.50 -3.28
CA ASP A 98 17.02 -41.40 -4.19
C ASP A 98 16.08 -40.69 -5.16
N ILE A 99 15.98 -39.34 -5.10
CA ILE A 99 15.07 -38.58 -5.94
C ILE A 99 15.76 -38.20 -7.25
N VAL A 100 15.17 -38.65 -8.36
CA VAL A 100 15.65 -38.36 -9.71
C VAL A 100 15.14 -37.02 -10.18
N PHE A 101 16.04 -36.16 -10.63
CA PHE A 101 15.68 -34.95 -11.36
C PHE A 101 15.40 -35.31 -12.83
N GLU A 102 14.11 -35.37 -13.21
CA GLU A 102 13.67 -35.71 -14.57
C GLU A 102 13.89 -34.60 -15.56
N GLY A 103 13.81 -33.34 -15.09
CA GLY A 103 14.03 -32.17 -15.92
C GLY A 103 13.12 -30.98 -15.57
N ASN A 104 13.34 -29.90 -16.29
CA ASN A 104 12.59 -28.65 -16.13
C ASN A 104 12.26 -28.03 -17.48
N ASN A 105 11.29 -27.14 -17.49
CA ASN A 105 10.97 -26.27 -18.63
C ASN A 105 10.90 -24.82 -18.15
N ALA A 106 11.95 -24.06 -18.47
CA ALA A 106 12.06 -22.67 -18.05
C ALA A 106 11.01 -21.76 -18.70
N LYS A 107 10.55 -22.06 -19.92
CA LYS A 107 9.48 -21.27 -20.57
C LYS A 107 8.14 -21.49 -19.87
N GLU A 108 7.88 -22.70 -19.46
CA GLU A 108 6.65 -23.10 -18.79
C GLU A 108 6.78 -23.10 -17.25
N GLU A 109 7.90 -22.61 -16.71
CA GLU A 109 8.19 -22.54 -15.26
C GLU A 109 7.77 -23.82 -14.52
N THR A 110 8.24 -24.97 -15.03
CA THR A 110 7.88 -26.29 -14.49
C THR A 110 9.11 -27.11 -14.14
N ILE A 111 9.02 -27.85 -13.03
CA ILE A 111 10.04 -28.81 -12.57
C ILE A 111 9.39 -30.19 -12.44
N ASN A 112 10.08 -31.25 -12.90
CA ASN A 112 9.62 -32.61 -12.78
C ASN A 112 10.66 -33.46 -12.05
N LEU A 113 10.22 -34.13 -10.99
CA LEU A 113 11.04 -35.06 -10.19
C LEU A 113 10.46 -36.48 -10.26
N GLY A 114 11.27 -37.44 -9.89
CA GLY A 114 10.91 -38.84 -9.75
C GLY A 114 10.71 -39.55 -11.09
N ARG A 115 9.53 -39.48 -11.67
CA ARG A 115 9.20 -40.06 -12.98
C ARG A 115 8.47 -39.04 -13.88
N TRP A 116 8.53 -39.30 -15.17
CA TRP A 116 7.76 -38.50 -16.10
C TRP A 116 6.25 -38.54 -15.79
N GLN A 117 5.62 -37.38 -15.77
CA GLN A 117 4.19 -37.25 -15.55
C GLN A 117 3.63 -36.05 -16.35
N PRO A 118 2.34 -36.10 -16.75
CA PRO A 118 1.74 -35.02 -17.53
C PRO A 118 1.61 -33.73 -16.75
N PHE A 119 1.27 -33.78 -15.46
CA PHE A 119 1.30 -32.65 -14.54
C PHE A 119 2.60 -32.73 -13.73
N LYS A 120 3.41 -31.69 -13.82
CA LYS A 120 4.76 -31.67 -13.26
C LYS A 120 4.74 -31.54 -11.72
N THR A 121 5.83 -31.93 -11.08
CA THR A 121 5.97 -31.87 -9.62
C THR A 121 5.79 -30.45 -9.08
N LEU A 122 6.26 -29.43 -9.81
CA LEU A 122 5.98 -28.00 -9.57
C LEU A 122 5.59 -27.33 -10.86
N THR A 123 4.58 -26.48 -10.79
CA THR A 123 4.23 -25.52 -11.84
C THR A 123 4.07 -24.15 -11.19
N CYS A 124 4.77 -23.13 -11.70
CA CYS A 124 4.64 -21.75 -11.26
C CYS A 124 3.87 -20.94 -12.32
N ARG A 125 2.82 -20.21 -11.93
CA ARG A 125 2.01 -19.41 -12.83
C ARG A 125 1.42 -18.19 -12.12
N PRO A 126 1.46 -17.01 -12.73
CA PRO A 126 0.74 -15.86 -12.18
C PRO A 126 -0.78 -16.12 -12.20
N ILE A 127 -1.49 -15.54 -11.23
CA ILE A 127 -2.94 -15.71 -11.08
C ILE A 127 -3.72 -15.31 -12.34
N ARG A 128 -3.24 -14.28 -13.04
CA ARG A 128 -3.82 -13.80 -14.33
C ARG A 128 -3.17 -14.46 -15.56
N GLY A 129 -2.52 -15.60 -15.35
CA GLY A 129 -1.93 -16.39 -16.42
C GLY A 129 -2.87 -17.48 -16.96
N SER A 130 -2.41 -18.22 -17.99
CA SER A 130 -3.14 -19.37 -18.50
C SER A 130 -2.97 -20.58 -17.59
N LEU A 131 -3.97 -20.89 -16.79
CA LEU A 131 -4.01 -22.01 -15.85
C LEU A 131 -4.84 -23.20 -16.38
N THR A 132 -5.73 -22.95 -17.33
CA THR A 132 -6.69 -23.95 -17.84
C THR A 132 -5.98 -25.03 -18.64
N GLY A 133 -6.15 -26.30 -18.21
CA GLY A 133 -5.59 -27.48 -18.90
C GLY A 133 -4.10 -27.71 -18.69
N VAL A 134 -3.39 -26.76 -18.06
CA VAL A 134 -1.92 -26.81 -17.87
C VAL A 134 -1.52 -27.27 -16.48
N THR A 135 -2.35 -27.00 -15.47
CA THR A 135 -2.02 -27.24 -14.07
C THR A 135 -3.02 -28.13 -13.35
N ARG A 136 -2.53 -28.89 -12.38
CA ARG A 136 -3.29 -29.67 -11.41
C ARG A 136 -2.54 -29.61 -10.08
N CYS A 137 -3.25 -29.38 -9.00
CA CYS A 137 -2.68 -29.35 -7.68
C CYS A 137 -3.22 -30.52 -6.84
N GLU A 138 -2.37 -31.46 -6.52
CA GLU A 138 -2.70 -32.62 -5.67
C GLU A 138 -1.99 -32.57 -4.31
N GLY A 139 -0.84 -31.89 -4.23
CA GLY A 139 -0.06 -31.65 -3.04
C GLY A 139 -0.37 -30.32 -2.40
N PHE A 140 0.39 -29.29 -2.76
CA PHE A 140 0.31 -27.96 -2.16
C PHE A 140 -0.03 -26.89 -3.20
N LEU A 141 -1.02 -26.07 -2.90
CA LEU A 141 -1.23 -24.78 -3.51
C LEU A 141 -0.49 -23.74 -2.67
N TYR A 142 0.63 -23.28 -3.21
CA TYR A 142 1.43 -22.21 -2.63
C TYR A 142 1.08 -20.87 -3.29
N VAL A 143 0.70 -19.91 -2.48
CA VAL A 143 0.25 -18.59 -2.94
C VAL A 143 1.12 -17.52 -2.29
N ASP A 144 1.79 -16.71 -3.13
CA ASP A 144 2.69 -15.65 -2.68
C ASP A 144 2.22 -14.29 -3.19
N ASP A 145 1.96 -13.37 -2.29
CA ASP A 145 1.60 -11.96 -2.54
C ASP A 145 0.68 -11.77 -3.76
N LEU A 146 -0.63 -12.10 -3.63
CA LEU A 146 -1.60 -11.91 -4.72
C LEU A 146 -1.99 -10.45 -4.93
N VAL A 147 -1.94 -9.62 -3.89
CA VAL A 147 -2.21 -8.19 -3.98
C VAL A 147 -0.95 -7.48 -4.43
N SER A 148 -1.03 -6.73 -5.53
CA SER A 148 0.13 -6.09 -6.16
C SER A 148 0.63 -4.83 -5.43
N GLY A 149 -0.14 -4.30 -4.48
CA GLY A 149 0.20 -3.12 -3.69
C GLY A 149 -1.01 -2.32 -3.24
N ILE A 150 -0.74 -1.13 -2.68
CA ILE A 150 -1.75 -0.28 -2.04
C ILE A 150 -2.90 0.12 -2.97
N GLU A 151 -2.65 0.41 -4.24
CA GLU A 151 -3.71 0.79 -5.19
C GLU A 151 -4.74 -0.31 -5.44
N GLU A 152 -4.31 -1.58 -5.45
CA GLU A 152 -5.22 -2.72 -5.58
C GLU A 152 -5.93 -2.96 -4.25
N ALA A 153 -5.22 -2.84 -3.14
CA ALA A 153 -5.74 -3.03 -1.79
C ALA A 153 -6.87 -2.04 -1.42
N LEU A 154 -6.78 -0.82 -1.91
CA LEU A 154 -7.76 0.24 -1.66
C LEU A 154 -9.02 0.13 -2.56
N SER A 155 -9.06 -0.76 -3.54
CA SER A 155 -10.20 -0.96 -4.43
C SER A 155 -10.93 -2.26 -4.11
N ILE A 156 -12.11 -2.17 -3.51
CA ILE A 156 -12.96 -3.34 -3.23
C ILE A 156 -13.30 -4.11 -4.49
N ASP A 157 -13.65 -3.42 -5.59
CA ASP A 157 -13.95 -4.08 -6.88
C ASP A 157 -12.76 -4.91 -7.39
N ARG A 158 -11.53 -4.41 -7.23
CA ARG A 158 -10.31 -5.14 -7.61
C ARG A 158 -10.07 -6.33 -6.68
N LEU A 159 -10.28 -6.18 -5.39
CA LEU A 159 -10.17 -7.28 -4.41
C LEU A 159 -11.25 -8.34 -4.62
N ASP A 160 -12.48 -7.94 -4.95
CA ASP A 160 -13.57 -8.87 -5.31
C ASP A 160 -13.23 -9.67 -6.56
N LYS A 161 -12.72 -8.99 -7.58
CA LYS A 161 -12.24 -9.64 -8.81
C LYS A 161 -11.08 -10.61 -8.52
N LEU A 162 -10.09 -10.18 -7.74
CA LEU A 162 -8.94 -11.01 -7.34
C LEU A 162 -9.40 -12.25 -6.57
N TYR A 163 -10.34 -12.11 -5.64
CA TYR A 163 -10.90 -13.24 -4.92
C TYR A 163 -11.69 -14.19 -5.84
N GLY A 164 -12.41 -13.64 -6.81
CA GLY A 164 -13.04 -14.42 -7.88
C GLY A 164 -12.01 -15.23 -8.68
N GLU A 165 -10.95 -14.58 -9.17
CA GLU A 165 -9.83 -15.22 -9.88
C GLU A 165 -9.15 -16.30 -9.01
N TYR A 166 -8.89 -16.02 -7.73
CA TYR A 166 -8.37 -17.01 -6.80
C TYR A 166 -9.26 -18.26 -6.67
N THR A 167 -10.56 -18.08 -6.52
CA THR A 167 -11.50 -19.20 -6.33
C THR A 167 -11.72 -20.00 -7.61
N THR A 168 -11.86 -19.33 -8.76
CA THR A 168 -12.15 -19.97 -10.05
C THR A 168 -10.92 -20.54 -10.72
N ASP A 169 -9.78 -19.90 -10.63
CA ASP A 169 -8.59 -20.25 -11.39
C ASP A 169 -7.55 -21.02 -10.58
N LEU A 170 -7.32 -20.68 -9.32
CA LEU A 170 -6.36 -21.39 -8.47
C LEU A 170 -7.02 -22.48 -7.64
N LYS A 171 -7.98 -22.13 -6.80
CA LYS A 171 -8.61 -23.08 -5.86
C LYS A 171 -9.33 -24.23 -6.60
N SER A 172 -9.91 -23.98 -7.76
CA SER A 172 -10.54 -24.99 -8.60
C SER A 172 -9.56 -26.06 -9.14
N ARG A 173 -8.25 -25.77 -9.18
CA ARG A 173 -7.20 -26.74 -9.58
C ARG A 173 -6.84 -27.71 -8.47
N LYS A 174 -7.19 -27.37 -7.25
CA LYS A 174 -6.88 -28.15 -6.06
C LYS A 174 -7.74 -29.41 -5.99
N LYS A 175 -7.11 -30.53 -5.70
CA LYS A 175 -7.79 -31.79 -5.42
C LYS A 175 -8.13 -31.91 -3.93
N LYS A 176 -9.02 -32.84 -3.59
CA LYS A 176 -9.64 -32.96 -2.26
C LYS A 176 -8.64 -33.01 -1.10
N LYS A 177 -7.45 -33.61 -1.31
CA LYS A 177 -6.43 -33.75 -0.27
C LYS A 177 -5.33 -32.68 -0.32
N ALA A 178 -5.34 -31.83 -1.34
CA ALA A 178 -4.33 -30.80 -1.48
C ALA A 178 -4.47 -29.74 -0.38
N LYS A 179 -3.33 -29.27 0.13
CA LYS A 179 -3.23 -28.24 1.17
C LYS A 179 -3.04 -26.86 0.56
N GLU A 180 -3.25 -25.83 1.33
CA GLU A 180 -2.99 -24.46 0.92
C GLU A 180 -1.99 -23.81 1.89
N ILE A 181 -1.02 -23.10 1.34
CA ILE A 181 -0.17 -22.20 2.09
C ILE A 181 -0.16 -20.83 1.42
N HIS A 182 -0.45 -19.81 2.18
CA HIS A 182 -0.46 -18.42 1.73
C HIS A 182 0.65 -17.66 2.46
N ILE A 183 1.56 -17.07 1.70
CA ILE A 183 2.60 -16.20 2.23
C ILE A 183 2.40 -14.83 1.62
N ALA A 184 2.15 -13.81 2.44
CA ALA A 184 1.84 -12.50 1.92
C ALA A 184 2.04 -11.39 2.94
N THR A 185 1.97 -10.17 2.44
CA THR A 185 1.74 -8.97 3.22
C THR A 185 0.23 -8.73 3.36
N ARG A 186 -0.24 -8.28 4.51
CA ARG A 186 -1.66 -8.02 4.77
C ARG A 186 -2.02 -6.60 4.37
N TRP A 187 -2.74 -6.44 3.28
CA TRP A 187 -3.10 -5.15 2.73
C TRP A 187 -4.50 -4.67 3.12
N SER A 188 -5.46 -5.58 3.21
CA SER A 188 -6.85 -5.26 3.48
C SER A 188 -7.54 -6.40 4.20
N VAL A 189 -8.53 -6.10 5.04
CA VAL A 189 -9.43 -7.13 5.60
C VAL A 189 -10.26 -7.84 4.52
N HIS A 190 -10.35 -7.24 3.32
CA HIS A 190 -11.06 -7.80 2.15
C HIS A 190 -10.12 -8.50 1.16
N ASP A 191 -8.82 -8.59 1.43
CA ASP A 191 -7.90 -9.40 0.62
C ASP A 191 -8.23 -10.91 0.72
N VAL A 192 -7.54 -11.72 -0.09
CA VAL A 192 -7.80 -13.17 -0.13
C VAL A 192 -7.61 -13.79 1.25
N ILE A 193 -6.56 -13.41 1.98
CA ILE A 193 -6.26 -13.94 3.33
C ILE A 193 -7.33 -13.53 4.33
N GLY A 194 -7.74 -12.27 4.37
CA GLY A 194 -8.77 -11.80 5.29
C GLY A 194 -10.14 -12.46 5.05
N ARG A 195 -10.47 -12.78 3.79
CA ARG A 195 -11.68 -13.54 3.46
C ARG A 195 -11.58 -15.01 3.90
N LEU A 196 -10.42 -15.64 3.71
CA LEU A 196 -10.18 -17.01 4.16
C LEU A 196 -10.20 -17.09 5.69
N GLU A 197 -9.60 -16.14 6.38
CA GLU A 197 -9.59 -16.04 7.84
C GLU A 197 -11.03 -16.01 8.41
N ARG A 198 -11.90 -15.16 7.87
CA ARG A 198 -13.33 -15.13 8.24
C ARG A 198 -14.07 -16.42 7.87
N MET A 199 -13.79 -16.98 6.68
CA MET A 199 -14.44 -18.20 6.19
C MET A 199 -14.10 -19.42 7.06
N TYR A 200 -12.88 -19.49 7.56
CA TYR A 200 -12.36 -20.61 8.35
C TYR A 200 -12.25 -20.30 9.83
N GLU A 201 -12.90 -19.25 10.30
CA GLU A 201 -12.96 -18.90 11.73
C GLU A 201 -13.42 -20.09 12.57
N GLY A 202 -12.66 -20.42 13.62
CA GLY A 202 -12.94 -21.59 14.49
C GLY A 202 -12.65 -22.95 13.89
N ASN A 203 -12.14 -23.04 12.66
CA ASN A 203 -11.71 -24.32 12.08
C ASN A 203 -10.31 -24.71 12.58
N PRO A 204 -10.14 -25.83 13.33
CA PRO A 204 -8.85 -26.22 13.88
C PRO A 204 -7.83 -26.65 12.83
N ARG A 205 -8.24 -26.87 11.57
CA ARG A 205 -7.38 -27.25 10.46
C ARG A 205 -6.97 -26.04 9.58
N ALA A 206 -7.27 -24.82 10.02
CA ALA A 206 -6.85 -23.59 9.37
C ALA A 206 -6.14 -22.68 10.40
N GLU A 207 -4.96 -22.20 10.07
CA GLU A 207 -4.18 -21.32 10.94
C GLU A 207 -3.72 -20.09 10.16
N PHE A 208 -3.92 -18.91 10.74
CA PHE A 208 -3.57 -17.62 10.17
C PHE A 208 -2.62 -16.92 11.13
N ILE A 209 -1.39 -16.64 10.68
CA ILE A 209 -0.31 -16.07 11.47
C ILE A 209 0.07 -14.73 10.86
N ALA A 210 0.04 -13.69 11.68
CA ALA A 210 0.56 -12.38 11.35
C ALA A 210 1.72 -12.04 12.29
N VAL A 211 2.89 -11.75 11.75
CA VAL A 211 4.09 -11.39 12.52
C VAL A 211 4.38 -9.92 12.23
N PRO A 212 4.11 -9.00 13.17
CA PRO A 212 4.43 -7.59 13.00
C PRO A 212 5.95 -7.34 13.08
N ASP A 213 6.37 -6.17 12.67
CA ASP A 213 7.75 -5.66 12.79
C ASP A 213 8.29 -5.75 14.21
N ILE A 214 7.56 -5.18 15.15
CA ILE A 214 7.90 -5.10 16.57
C ILE A 214 6.95 -5.98 17.38
N ASP A 215 7.50 -6.79 18.26
CA ASP A 215 6.73 -7.55 19.24
C ASP A 215 6.06 -6.58 20.23
N PRO A 216 4.73 -6.53 20.30
CA PRO A 216 4.02 -5.59 21.16
C PRO A 216 4.21 -5.85 22.66
N GLN A 217 4.70 -7.02 23.05
CA GLN A 217 4.93 -7.37 24.46
C GLN A 217 6.33 -6.97 24.94
N THR A 218 7.33 -7.14 24.08
CA THR A 218 8.74 -6.90 24.44
C THR A 218 9.25 -5.58 23.92
N GLY A 219 8.62 -4.97 22.93
CA GLY A 219 9.10 -3.78 22.21
C GLY A 219 10.34 -4.04 21.35
N LYS A 220 10.68 -5.30 21.09
CA LYS A 220 11.81 -5.70 20.26
C LYS A 220 11.40 -6.07 18.86
N SER A 221 12.32 -5.94 17.92
CA SER A 221 12.12 -6.43 16.57
C SER A 221 11.88 -7.95 16.56
N ASN A 222 10.90 -8.38 15.76
CA ASN A 222 10.70 -9.80 15.47
C ASN A 222 11.66 -10.31 14.38
N PHE A 223 12.48 -9.43 13.80
CA PHE A 223 13.31 -9.71 12.62
C PHE A 223 14.76 -9.22 12.78
N ASP A 224 15.20 -8.98 14.00
CA ASP A 224 16.60 -8.69 14.33
C ASP A 224 17.37 -10.02 14.38
N TYR A 225 17.80 -10.46 13.19
CA TYR A 225 18.50 -11.73 13.03
C TYR A 225 20.00 -11.57 13.36
N ASP A 226 20.62 -12.67 13.78
CA ASP A 226 22.06 -12.72 14.02
C ASP A 226 22.88 -12.29 12.78
N TYR A 227 24.10 -11.77 13.00
CA TYR A 227 25.09 -11.42 11.97
C TYR A 227 24.71 -10.24 11.05
N ASP A 228 23.94 -9.28 11.53
CA ASP A 228 23.54 -8.06 10.80
C ASP A 228 22.73 -8.31 9.50
N VAL A 229 22.00 -9.41 9.42
CA VAL A 229 21.15 -9.68 8.24
C VAL A 229 19.68 -9.39 8.46
N GLY A 230 19.28 -9.08 9.66
CA GLY A 230 17.91 -8.74 10.02
C GLY A 230 17.64 -7.24 10.02
N PHE A 231 16.55 -6.89 10.67
CA PHE A 231 16.07 -5.52 10.81
C PHE A 231 15.86 -5.21 12.29
N ASP A 232 16.65 -4.30 12.83
CA ASP A 232 16.55 -3.82 14.20
C ASP A 232 15.38 -2.84 14.40
N GLU A 233 15.10 -2.46 15.63
CA GLU A 233 14.05 -1.50 15.97
C GLU A 233 14.29 -0.12 15.32
N LYS A 234 15.54 0.25 15.12
CA LYS A 234 15.89 1.52 14.48
C LYS A 234 15.50 1.52 13.02
N TYR A 235 15.77 0.42 12.31
CA TYR A 235 15.35 0.28 10.91
C TYR A 235 13.84 0.47 10.76
N PHE A 236 13.04 -0.19 11.60
CA PHE A 236 11.58 -0.08 11.53
C PHE A 236 11.08 1.31 11.89
N HIS A 237 11.71 1.96 12.88
CA HIS A 237 11.40 3.36 13.20
C HIS A 237 11.72 4.31 12.03
N ASP A 238 12.88 4.16 11.39
CA ASP A 238 13.26 4.97 10.24
C ASP A 238 12.28 4.75 9.05
N MET A 239 11.80 3.51 8.85
CA MET A 239 10.77 3.20 7.85
C MET A 239 9.40 3.81 8.20
N GLU A 240 8.99 3.77 9.47
CA GLU A 240 7.75 4.40 9.96
C GLU A 240 7.75 5.92 9.72
N MET A 241 8.90 6.56 9.91
CA MET A 241 9.06 7.99 9.64
C MET A 241 9.14 8.35 8.15
N SER A 242 9.45 7.40 7.29
CA SER A 242 9.69 7.64 5.86
C SER A 242 8.48 7.37 4.96
N MET A 243 7.43 6.74 5.45
CA MET A 243 6.24 6.39 4.65
C MET A 243 4.95 6.79 5.34
N ASP A 244 3.86 6.78 4.58
CA ASP A 244 2.53 7.03 5.14
C ASP A 244 2.09 5.92 6.11
N ASP A 245 1.30 6.31 7.12
CA ASP A 245 0.82 5.41 8.19
C ASP A 245 0.08 4.18 7.64
N VAL A 246 -0.74 4.36 6.60
CA VAL A 246 -1.54 3.28 6.04
C VAL A 246 -0.65 2.22 5.41
N SER A 247 0.32 2.63 4.59
CA SER A 247 1.30 1.72 3.99
C SER A 247 2.16 1.05 5.04
N TYR A 248 2.63 1.79 6.05
CA TYR A 248 3.45 1.20 7.12
C TYR A 248 2.68 0.15 7.92
N ARG A 249 1.45 0.44 8.32
CA ARG A 249 0.59 -0.52 9.04
C ARG A 249 0.39 -1.82 8.25
N CYS A 250 0.07 -1.69 6.96
CA CYS A 250 -0.11 -2.86 6.09
C CYS A 250 1.17 -3.67 5.89
N LEU A 251 2.28 -2.99 5.59
CA LEU A 251 3.54 -3.63 5.23
C LEU A 251 4.28 -4.23 6.43
N TYR A 252 4.30 -3.50 7.56
CA TYR A 252 5.17 -3.83 8.68
C TYR A 252 4.41 -4.30 9.93
N LYS A 253 3.26 -3.71 10.25
CA LYS A 253 2.49 -4.11 11.44
C LYS A 253 1.54 -5.28 11.19
N SER A 254 1.42 -5.76 9.94
CA SER A 254 0.43 -6.76 9.53
C SER A 254 -1.00 -6.37 9.97
N ASP A 255 -1.27 -5.06 10.02
CA ASP A 255 -2.53 -4.44 10.41
C ASP A 255 -3.27 -3.96 9.15
N PRO A 256 -4.11 -4.82 8.56
CA PRO A 256 -4.74 -4.56 7.27
C PRO A 256 -5.76 -3.42 7.35
N ILE A 257 -5.95 -2.74 6.23
CA ILE A 257 -6.89 -1.64 6.12
C ILE A 257 -8.33 -2.15 6.32
N GLU A 258 -9.01 -1.57 7.30
CA GLU A 258 -10.45 -1.69 7.46
C GLU A 258 -11.09 -0.42 6.87
N ARG A 259 -11.86 -0.59 5.79
CA ARG A 259 -12.46 0.52 5.05
C ARG A 259 -13.96 0.58 5.31
N GLU A 260 -14.34 0.88 6.56
CA GLU A 260 -15.74 1.09 6.92
C GLU A 260 -15.93 2.49 7.53
N GLY A 261 -16.98 3.19 7.07
CA GLY A 261 -17.40 4.47 7.62
C GLY A 261 -16.78 5.71 6.98
N ILE A 262 -16.92 6.84 7.66
CA ILE A 262 -16.48 8.16 7.24
C ILE A 262 -14.97 8.29 7.44
N LEU A 263 -14.25 8.72 6.40
CA LEU A 263 -12.79 8.87 6.46
C LEU A 263 -12.37 10.03 7.40
N TYR A 264 -13.08 11.16 7.33
CA TYR A 264 -12.80 12.35 8.14
C TYR A 264 -13.93 12.56 9.14
N HIS A 265 -13.91 11.82 10.25
CA HIS A 265 -14.93 11.99 11.28
C HIS A 265 -14.78 13.36 11.95
N PRO A 266 -15.88 14.14 12.12
CA PRO A 266 -15.81 15.50 12.68
C PRO A 266 -15.07 15.63 14.02
N THR A 267 -15.10 14.57 14.86
CA THR A 267 -14.44 14.56 16.17
C THR A 267 -12.94 14.27 16.10
N GLU A 268 -12.42 13.82 14.96
CA GLU A 268 -10.99 13.56 14.74
C GLU A 268 -10.26 14.77 14.16
N LEU A 269 -10.99 15.74 13.62
CA LEU A 269 -10.41 16.93 13.01
C LEU A 269 -10.01 17.95 14.08
N GLN A 270 -8.80 18.46 13.97
CA GLN A 270 -8.31 19.53 14.83
C GLN A 270 -8.98 20.86 14.45
N ARG A 271 -9.38 21.64 15.46
CA ARG A 271 -10.14 22.87 15.25
C ARG A 271 -9.59 24.02 16.10
N TYR A 272 -9.81 25.24 15.64
CA TYR A 272 -9.48 26.46 16.37
C TYR A 272 -10.66 27.41 16.46
N ILE A 273 -10.69 28.21 17.51
CA ILE A 273 -11.70 29.22 17.81
C ILE A 273 -10.98 30.56 18.09
N GLY A 274 -11.59 31.65 17.70
CA GLY A 274 -11.14 32.99 18.10
C GLY A 274 -9.96 33.55 17.31
N GLY A 275 -9.63 32.92 16.17
CA GLY A 275 -8.59 33.43 15.25
C GLY A 275 -7.28 32.67 15.29
N LEU A 276 -6.34 33.12 14.46
CA LEU A 276 -5.00 32.54 14.32
C LEU A 276 -4.13 32.82 15.55
N PRO A 277 -3.02 32.08 15.79
CA PRO A 277 -2.06 32.36 16.85
C PRO A 277 -1.53 33.79 16.81
N ASP A 278 -1.34 34.41 17.99
CA ASP A 278 -0.86 35.78 18.13
C ASP A 278 0.66 35.90 17.88
N ARG A 279 1.08 35.50 16.66
CA ARG A 279 2.43 35.65 16.13
C ARG A 279 2.38 35.63 14.60
N GLU A 280 3.42 36.12 13.95
CA GLU A 280 3.54 36.02 12.50
C GLU A 280 3.62 34.53 12.08
N PRO A 281 2.93 34.13 10.98
CA PRO A 281 3.05 32.78 10.44
C PRO A 281 4.43 32.54 9.83
N ASP A 282 4.88 31.30 9.91
CA ASP A 282 6.16 30.90 9.31
C ASP A 282 6.09 30.98 7.78
N SER A 283 4.94 30.66 7.21
CA SER A 283 4.59 30.87 5.79
C SER A 283 3.08 30.92 5.57
N ILE A 284 2.67 31.47 4.40
CA ILE A 284 1.27 31.41 3.93
C ILE A 284 1.27 30.69 2.59
N LEU A 285 0.63 29.53 2.57
CA LEU A 285 0.60 28.61 1.44
C LEU A 285 -0.82 28.51 0.87
N ALA A 286 -0.94 28.15 -0.41
CA ALA A 286 -2.22 27.83 -0.99
C ALA A 286 -2.13 26.58 -1.89
N ILE A 287 -3.24 25.86 -1.96
CA ILE A 287 -3.43 24.75 -2.88
C ILE A 287 -4.72 25.00 -3.69
N CYS A 288 -4.69 24.71 -4.98
CA CYS A 288 -5.87 24.82 -5.82
C CYS A 288 -6.06 23.57 -6.67
N ASP A 289 -7.20 22.93 -6.47
CA ASP A 289 -7.76 21.97 -7.42
C ASP A 289 -8.75 22.72 -8.31
N THR A 290 -8.49 22.72 -9.62
CA THR A 290 -9.28 23.49 -10.57
C THR A 290 -10.40 22.63 -11.15
N LYS A 291 -11.58 23.23 -11.26
CA LYS A 291 -12.72 22.58 -11.91
C LYS A 291 -12.41 22.28 -13.38
N ASP A 292 -12.51 21.00 -13.76
CA ASP A 292 -12.34 20.59 -15.16
C ASP A 292 -13.65 20.73 -15.97
N THR A 293 -14.71 20.03 -15.56
CA THR A 293 -16.02 20.11 -16.24
C THR A 293 -17.15 19.56 -15.34
N GLY A 294 -18.38 19.99 -15.57
CA GLY A 294 -19.56 19.36 -14.95
C GLY A 294 -19.83 19.77 -13.51
N THR A 295 -19.95 18.79 -12.61
CA THR A 295 -20.38 18.97 -11.22
C THR A 295 -19.25 19.24 -10.23
N ASP A 296 -17.97 19.21 -10.68
CA ASP A 296 -16.81 19.39 -9.82
C ASP A 296 -16.69 20.81 -9.27
N TYR A 297 -16.17 20.92 -8.06
CA TYR A 297 -15.94 22.22 -7.40
C TYR A 297 -14.49 22.66 -7.60
N ASN A 298 -14.28 23.96 -7.83
CA ASN A 298 -12.99 24.58 -7.63
C ASN A 298 -12.74 24.72 -6.14
N PHE A 299 -11.63 24.19 -5.65
CA PHE A 299 -11.20 24.39 -4.28
C PHE A 299 -9.84 25.08 -4.25
N LEU A 300 -9.81 26.37 -3.87
CA LEU A 300 -8.61 27.07 -3.44
C LEU A 300 -8.62 27.18 -1.93
N GLY A 301 -7.66 26.56 -1.22
CA GLY A 301 -7.48 26.70 0.23
C GLY A 301 -6.24 27.53 0.56
N VAL A 302 -6.36 28.45 1.55
CA VAL A 302 -5.27 29.27 2.08
C VAL A 302 -4.91 28.82 3.49
N PHE A 303 -3.66 28.45 3.68
CA PHE A 303 -3.13 27.86 4.91
C PHE A 303 -2.06 28.75 5.53
N TYR A 304 -2.22 29.06 6.82
CA TYR A 304 -1.24 29.76 7.63
C TYR A 304 -0.42 28.74 8.42
N GLN A 305 0.87 28.67 8.16
CA GLN A 305 1.78 27.74 8.81
C GLN A 305 2.31 28.28 10.12
N TYR A 306 2.25 27.45 11.18
CA TYR A 306 2.86 27.71 12.48
C TYR A 306 3.55 26.40 12.96
N GLY A 307 4.84 26.27 12.67
CA GLY A 307 5.59 25.04 12.89
C GLY A 307 5.12 23.91 11.95
N ASP A 308 4.68 22.83 12.50
CA ASP A 308 4.12 21.66 11.79
C ASP A 308 2.59 21.72 11.61
N ARG A 309 1.95 22.85 11.96
CA ARG A 309 0.49 23.06 11.93
C ARG A 309 0.11 24.02 10.82
N TYR A 310 -0.95 23.69 10.08
CA TYR A 310 -1.45 24.44 8.92
C TYR A 310 -2.90 24.82 9.15
N TYR A 311 -3.16 26.07 9.46
CA TYR A 311 -4.49 26.61 9.74
C TYR A 311 -5.18 26.96 8.44
N LEU A 312 -6.24 26.23 8.06
CA LEU A 312 -7.08 26.56 6.91
C LEU A 312 -7.93 27.79 7.25
N GLU A 313 -7.41 28.98 6.92
CA GLU A 313 -8.03 30.26 7.31
C GLU A 313 -9.13 30.71 6.36
N ASP A 314 -8.92 30.56 5.07
CA ASP A 314 -9.88 31.01 4.07
C ASP A 314 -9.86 30.13 2.85
N LEU A 315 -10.94 30.14 2.04
CA LEU A 315 -11.03 29.29 0.86
C LEU A 315 -12.05 29.79 -0.15
N VAL A 316 -11.91 29.40 -1.40
CA VAL A 316 -12.92 29.46 -2.45
C VAL A 316 -13.37 28.03 -2.74
N PHE A 317 -14.63 27.71 -2.49
CA PHE A 317 -15.20 26.38 -2.77
C PHE A 317 -16.51 26.53 -3.55
N LYS A 318 -16.38 26.57 -4.88
CA LYS A 318 -17.50 26.93 -5.76
C LYS A 318 -17.51 26.13 -7.05
N ASN A 319 -18.72 25.90 -7.55
CA ASN A 319 -18.98 25.40 -8.89
C ASN A 319 -19.68 26.48 -9.74
N ILE A 320 -18.89 27.42 -10.25
CA ILE A 320 -19.35 28.53 -11.11
C ILE A 320 -18.48 28.65 -12.37
N ASP A 321 -18.64 29.64 -13.18
CA ASP A 321 -17.87 29.81 -14.42
C ASP A 321 -16.37 30.06 -14.15
N PRO A 322 -15.48 29.55 -15.04
CA PRO A 322 -14.04 29.64 -14.83
C PRO A 322 -13.48 31.06 -14.73
N GLY A 323 -14.03 32.02 -15.48
CA GLY A 323 -13.55 33.38 -15.47
C GLY A 323 -13.78 34.06 -14.12
N THR A 324 -14.94 33.85 -13.52
CA THR A 324 -15.27 34.36 -12.17
C THR A 324 -14.40 33.63 -11.12
N LEU A 325 -14.11 32.33 -11.30
CA LEU A 325 -13.20 31.59 -10.40
C LEU A 325 -11.78 32.13 -10.45
N ASP A 326 -11.25 32.43 -11.65
CA ASP A 326 -9.91 33.01 -11.82
C ASP A 326 -9.77 34.34 -11.03
N GLU A 327 -10.80 35.22 -11.09
CA GLU A 327 -10.83 36.47 -10.32
C GLU A 327 -10.89 36.22 -8.81
N LEU A 328 -11.79 35.34 -8.32
CA LEU A 328 -11.92 35.01 -6.90
C LEU A 328 -10.64 34.37 -6.35
N ASN A 329 -10.05 33.46 -7.08
CA ASN A 329 -8.79 32.82 -6.69
C ASN A 329 -7.65 33.83 -6.59
N SER A 330 -7.54 34.77 -7.57
CA SER A 330 -6.52 35.81 -7.54
C SER A 330 -6.74 36.82 -6.40
N ASP A 331 -7.99 37.20 -6.11
CA ASP A 331 -8.33 38.07 -4.98
C ASP A 331 -7.96 37.44 -3.65
N MET A 332 -8.24 36.15 -3.48
CA MET A 332 -7.90 35.37 -2.28
C MET A 332 -6.38 35.33 -2.04
N LEU A 333 -5.59 35.01 -3.09
CA LEU A 333 -4.14 35.01 -3.00
C LEU A 333 -3.54 36.37 -2.65
N VAL A 334 -4.08 37.44 -3.19
CA VAL A 334 -3.63 38.82 -2.91
C VAL A 334 -4.05 39.26 -1.51
N LYS A 335 -5.31 39.00 -1.11
CA LYS A 335 -5.87 39.33 0.20
C LYS A 335 -5.02 38.79 1.34
N HIS A 336 -4.60 37.53 1.22
CA HIS A 336 -3.84 36.82 2.25
C HIS A 336 -2.32 36.89 2.08
N HIS A 337 -1.84 37.67 1.10
CA HIS A 337 -0.39 37.76 0.81
C HIS A 337 0.28 36.39 0.67
N VAL A 338 -0.38 35.45 -0.02
CA VAL A 338 0.12 34.09 -0.20
C VAL A 338 1.47 34.09 -0.89
N GLN A 339 2.44 33.40 -0.30
CA GLN A 339 3.82 33.37 -0.79
C GLN A 339 4.01 32.30 -1.87
N GLN A 340 3.45 31.12 -1.67
CA GLN A 340 3.55 29.99 -2.58
C GLN A 340 2.18 29.33 -2.75
N ALA A 341 1.83 29.02 -3.98
CA ALA A 341 0.62 28.28 -4.32
C ALA A 341 0.95 27.15 -5.31
N GLN A 342 0.29 26.00 -5.14
CA GLN A 342 0.33 24.93 -6.13
C GLN A 342 -1.05 24.76 -6.75
N PHE A 343 -1.10 24.69 -8.07
CA PHE A 343 -2.30 24.42 -8.84
C PHE A 343 -2.20 23.05 -9.51
N GLU A 344 -3.29 22.29 -9.49
CA GLU A 344 -3.36 21.08 -10.30
C GLU A 344 -3.31 21.45 -11.79
N SER A 345 -2.49 20.74 -12.58
CA SER A 345 -2.22 21.09 -13.99
C SER A 345 -2.87 20.12 -14.98
N ASN A 346 -4.06 19.61 -14.68
CA ASN A 346 -4.86 18.88 -15.65
C ASN A 346 -5.23 19.80 -16.82
N LYS A 347 -5.80 19.26 -17.92
CA LYS A 347 -5.99 19.94 -19.23
C LYS A 347 -6.34 21.44 -19.17
N GLU A 348 -7.20 21.86 -18.25
CA GLU A 348 -7.62 23.26 -18.04
C GLU A 348 -6.86 23.96 -16.89
N GLY A 349 -6.37 23.23 -15.89
CA GLY A 349 -5.71 23.76 -14.71
C GLY A 349 -4.43 24.57 -15.02
N SER A 350 -3.69 24.20 -16.08
CA SER A 350 -2.55 25.00 -16.55
C SER A 350 -2.96 26.37 -17.08
N ARG A 351 -4.13 26.49 -17.72
CA ARG A 351 -4.70 27.75 -18.19
C ARG A 351 -5.09 28.61 -16.98
N THR A 352 -5.84 28.06 -16.06
CA THR A 352 -6.29 28.72 -14.83
C THR A 352 -5.09 29.21 -14.01
N ALA A 353 -4.07 28.41 -13.79
CA ALA A 353 -2.86 28.83 -13.07
C ALA A 353 -2.15 30.02 -13.75
N ASN A 354 -2.04 30.03 -15.09
CA ASN A 354 -1.45 31.15 -15.82
C ASN A 354 -2.29 32.42 -15.68
N GLU A 355 -3.61 32.31 -15.79
CA GLU A 355 -4.52 33.46 -15.71
C GLU A 355 -4.54 34.03 -14.30
N VAL A 356 -4.63 33.18 -13.26
CA VAL A 356 -4.55 33.63 -11.87
C VAL A 356 -3.20 34.28 -11.57
N GLU A 357 -2.09 33.77 -12.08
CA GLU A 357 -0.77 34.38 -11.91
C GLU A 357 -0.73 35.80 -12.57
N ARG A 358 -1.31 35.93 -13.76
CA ARG A 358 -1.42 37.21 -14.46
C ARG A 358 -2.24 38.21 -13.66
N LEU A 359 -3.41 37.78 -13.13
CA LEU A 359 -4.30 38.59 -12.32
C LEU A 359 -3.64 39.01 -10.99
N VAL A 360 -3.00 38.11 -10.29
CA VAL A 360 -2.25 38.41 -9.05
C VAL A 360 -1.20 39.48 -9.29
N LYS A 361 -0.41 39.37 -10.37
CA LYS A 361 0.58 40.39 -10.75
C LYS A 361 -0.08 41.73 -11.08
N ALA A 362 -1.20 41.73 -11.82
CA ALA A 362 -1.96 42.93 -12.16
C ALA A 362 -2.53 43.64 -10.93
N LYS A 363 -2.90 42.89 -9.89
CA LYS A 363 -3.39 43.39 -8.59
C LYS A 363 -2.24 43.76 -7.63
N GLY A 364 -0.98 43.70 -8.05
CA GLY A 364 0.20 44.05 -7.25
C GLY A 364 0.64 42.96 -6.23
N GLY A 365 0.08 41.76 -6.31
CA GLY A 365 0.46 40.65 -5.47
C GLY A 365 1.77 39.95 -5.92
N ARG A 366 2.38 39.22 -5.00
CA ARG A 366 3.61 38.45 -5.23
C ARG A 366 3.42 37.03 -4.72
N CYS A 367 2.81 36.16 -5.52
CA CYS A 367 2.63 34.74 -5.22
C CYS A 367 3.43 33.91 -6.23
N HIS A 368 4.23 32.96 -5.76
CA HIS A 368 4.89 31.98 -6.63
C HIS A 368 3.92 30.82 -6.89
N ILE A 369 3.42 30.71 -8.12
CA ILE A 369 2.47 29.67 -8.52
C ILE A 369 3.20 28.54 -9.23
N THR A 370 3.16 27.34 -8.65
CA THR A 370 3.64 26.11 -9.24
C THR A 370 2.49 25.30 -9.83
N LYS A 371 2.81 24.43 -10.79
CA LYS A 371 1.86 23.55 -11.45
C LYS A 371 2.30 22.12 -11.28
N LYS A 372 1.42 21.26 -10.79
CA LYS A 372 1.72 19.83 -10.61
C LYS A 372 0.67 18.99 -11.33
N TYR A 373 1.14 18.10 -12.19
CA TYR A 373 0.31 17.09 -12.82
C TYR A 373 0.28 15.85 -11.94
N THR A 374 -0.92 15.32 -11.64
CA THR A 374 -1.10 14.13 -10.80
C THR A 374 -1.59 12.97 -11.66
N THR A 375 -0.88 11.84 -11.61
CA THR A 375 -1.24 10.58 -12.28
C THR A 375 -1.71 9.52 -11.30
N GLN A 376 -1.56 9.76 -10.01
CA GLN A 376 -1.93 8.83 -8.94
C GLN A 376 -3.45 8.63 -8.88
N ASN A 377 -3.87 7.42 -8.52
CA ASN A 377 -5.29 7.15 -8.28
C ASN A 377 -5.82 8.06 -7.16
N LYS A 378 -6.93 8.76 -7.42
CA LYS A 378 -7.51 9.78 -6.54
C LYS A 378 -7.87 9.22 -5.17
N GLU A 379 -8.55 8.08 -5.13
CA GLU A 379 -8.96 7.42 -3.89
C GLU A 379 -7.75 7.00 -3.04
N THR A 380 -6.73 6.42 -3.67
CA THR A 380 -5.46 6.07 -3.01
C THR A 380 -4.80 7.29 -2.41
N LYS A 381 -4.68 8.39 -3.19
CA LYS A 381 -4.10 9.65 -2.74
C LYS A 381 -4.80 10.20 -1.50
N ILE A 382 -6.14 10.20 -1.50
CA ILE A 382 -6.95 10.70 -0.37
C ILE A 382 -6.70 9.86 0.89
N ILE A 383 -6.77 8.53 0.79
CA ILE A 383 -6.66 7.65 1.97
C ILE A 383 -5.25 7.68 2.56
N VAL A 384 -4.22 7.59 1.72
CA VAL A 384 -2.82 7.60 2.14
C VAL A 384 -2.46 8.88 2.91
N ASN A 385 -2.96 10.05 2.46
CA ASN A 385 -2.67 11.32 3.10
C ASN A 385 -3.65 11.71 4.22
N SER A 386 -4.66 10.87 4.53
CA SER A 386 -5.72 11.24 5.48
C SER A 386 -5.21 11.41 6.91
N SER A 387 -4.28 10.57 7.37
CA SER A 387 -3.70 10.68 8.70
C SER A 387 -2.94 12.00 8.86
N TRP A 388 -2.10 12.34 7.88
CA TRP A 388 -1.37 13.61 7.87
C TRP A 388 -2.32 14.82 7.93
N VAL A 389 -3.41 14.80 7.13
CA VAL A 389 -4.41 15.88 7.15
C VAL A 389 -5.07 16.02 8.52
N LYS A 390 -5.45 14.91 9.17
CA LYS A 390 -6.04 14.92 10.53
C LYS A 390 -5.08 15.44 11.59
N GLU A 391 -3.79 15.20 11.43
CA GLU A 391 -2.77 15.56 12.40
C GLU A 391 -2.29 17.00 12.23
N HIS A 392 -2.09 17.47 11.00
CA HIS A 392 -1.40 18.73 10.73
C HIS A 392 -2.33 19.86 10.28
N VAL A 393 -3.51 19.56 9.72
CA VAL A 393 -4.45 20.61 9.27
C VAL A 393 -5.39 21.00 10.40
N ILE A 394 -5.45 22.30 10.71
CA ILE A 394 -6.32 22.86 11.74
C ILE A 394 -7.46 23.62 11.07
N PHE A 395 -8.67 23.17 11.29
CA PHE A 395 -9.89 23.73 10.70
C PHE A 395 -10.54 24.73 11.65
N LYS A 396 -11.33 25.67 11.11
CA LYS A 396 -12.21 26.52 11.93
C LYS A 396 -13.20 25.66 12.70
N ASP A 397 -13.50 26.05 13.92
CA ASP A 397 -14.59 25.44 14.67
C ASP A 397 -15.94 25.70 13.97
N ILE A 398 -16.91 24.82 14.19
CA ILE A 398 -18.25 24.91 13.58
C ILE A 398 -18.96 26.22 13.91
N THR A 399 -18.58 26.88 14.99
CA THR A 399 -19.13 28.18 15.41
C THR A 399 -18.55 29.37 14.66
N GLU A 400 -17.45 29.19 13.91
CA GLU A 400 -16.72 30.23 13.21
C GLU A 400 -17.11 30.37 11.73
N TYR A 401 -18.02 29.54 11.23
CA TYR A 401 -18.52 29.62 9.84
C TYR A 401 -19.99 29.24 9.72
N GLU A 402 -20.67 29.81 8.71
CA GLU A 402 -22.05 29.42 8.39
C GLU A 402 -22.09 28.12 7.58
N PRO A 403 -23.07 27.21 7.80
CA PRO A 403 -23.18 25.94 7.08
C PRO A 403 -23.31 26.08 5.55
N LYS A 404 -23.82 27.21 5.05
CA LYS A 404 -23.99 27.48 3.62
C LYS A 404 -22.85 28.30 3.01
N SER A 405 -21.88 28.73 3.81
CA SER A 405 -20.66 29.36 3.28
C SER A 405 -19.81 28.38 2.51
N ASP A 406 -18.87 28.87 1.71
CA ASP A 406 -17.87 28.03 1.02
C ASP A 406 -17.18 27.07 2.00
N TYR A 407 -16.80 27.58 3.18
CA TYR A 407 -16.17 26.78 4.24
C TYR A 407 -17.09 25.68 4.76
N GLY A 408 -18.37 26.00 5.05
CA GLY A 408 -19.35 25.03 5.54
C GLY A 408 -19.66 23.93 4.52
N VAL A 409 -19.78 24.29 3.23
CA VAL A 409 -20.00 23.31 2.15
C VAL A 409 -18.79 22.40 1.99
N MET A 410 -17.58 22.96 1.98
CA MET A 410 -16.33 22.19 1.93
C MET A 410 -16.24 21.21 3.10
N MET A 411 -16.50 21.64 4.33
CA MET A 411 -16.50 20.77 5.52
C MET A 411 -17.56 19.67 5.45
N SER A 412 -18.74 19.98 4.88
CA SER A 412 -19.77 18.96 4.64
C SER A 412 -19.30 17.87 3.68
N PHE A 413 -18.64 18.25 2.59
CA PHE A 413 -18.07 17.29 1.62
C PHE A 413 -16.96 16.45 2.26
N LEU A 414 -16.05 17.09 2.98
CA LEU A 414 -14.97 16.41 3.70
C LEU A 414 -15.50 15.37 4.70
N CYS A 415 -16.43 15.79 5.57
CA CYS A 415 -16.98 14.93 6.64
C CYS A 415 -18.01 13.91 6.14
N SER A 416 -18.45 13.98 4.89
CA SER A 416 -19.32 12.97 4.27
C SER A 416 -18.56 11.94 3.42
N TYR A 417 -17.27 12.14 3.19
CA TYR A 417 -16.46 11.22 2.39
C TYR A 417 -16.31 9.88 3.10
N THR A 418 -16.73 8.81 2.43
CA THR A 418 -16.66 7.44 2.96
C THR A 418 -15.53 6.66 2.34
N GLN A 419 -14.93 5.77 3.11
CA GLN A 419 -13.86 4.89 2.66
C GLN A 419 -14.36 3.78 1.72
N LEU A 420 -15.64 3.43 1.83
CA LEU A 420 -16.32 2.46 0.97
C LEU A 420 -17.45 3.13 0.19
N GLY A 421 -17.54 2.77 -1.09
CA GLY A 421 -18.64 3.20 -1.95
C GLY A 421 -18.26 4.30 -2.93
N LYS A 422 -19.25 4.71 -3.74
CA LYS A 422 -19.10 5.81 -4.67
C LYS A 422 -19.36 7.12 -3.94
N ASN A 423 -18.32 7.87 -3.68
CA ASN A 423 -18.45 9.23 -3.18
C ASN A 423 -18.93 10.12 -4.31
N GLN A 424 -19.97 10.91 -4.06
CA GLN A 424 -20.52 11.85 -5.03
C GLN A 424 -19.63 13.09 -5.15
N HIS A 425 -18.94 13.45 -4.07
CA HIS A 425 -18.08 14.62 -3.96
C HIS A 425 -16.78 14.24 -3.26
N ASP A 426 -15.68 14.37 -3.96
CA ASP A 426 -14.34 14.05 -3.47
C ASP A 426 -13.35 15.23 -3.61
N ASP A 427 -13.84 16.41 -4.06
CA ASP A 427 -13.03 17.59 -4.30
C ASP A 427 -12.34 18.10 -3.02
N ALA A 428 -13.04 18.11 -1.88
CA ALA A 428 -12.50 18.57 -0.61
C ALA A 428 -11.38 17.65 -0.07
N PRO A 429 -11.59 16.32 0.10
CA PRO A 429 -10.53 15.42 0.57
C PRO A 429 -9.39 15.30 -0.44
N ASP A 430 -9.64 15.38 -1.74
CA ASP A 430 -8.61 15.31 -2.77
C ASP A 430 -7.65 16.49 -2.71
N THR A 431 -8.19 17.72 -2.62
CA THR A 431 -7.37 18.93 -2.50
C THR A 431 -6.55 18.96 -1.21
N LEU A 432 -7.10 18.47 -0.10
CA LEU A 432 -6.34 18.35 1.16
C LEU A 432 -5.21 17.31 1.07
N ALA A 433 -5.44 16.21 0.36
CA ALA A 433 -4.37 15.24 0.08
C ALA A 433 -3.27 15.82 -0.83
N MET A 434 -3.65 16.63 -1.82
CA MET A 434 -2.69 17.39 -2.65
C MET A 434 -1.90 18.39 -1.80
N PHE A 435 -2.52 19.03 -0.81
CA PHE A 435 -1.84 19.96 0.09
C PHE A 435 -0.78 19.23 0.94
N ALA A 436 -1.09 18.04 1.49
CA ALA A 436 -0.13 17.22 2.20
C ALA A 436 1.11 16.91 1.33
N GLN A 437 0.90 16.48 0.08
CA GLN A 437 1.98 16.22 -0.87
C GLN A 437 2.76 17.48 -1.29
N PHE A 438 2.11 18.64 -1.30
CA PHE A 438 2.78 19.90 -1.58
C PHE A 438 3.71 20.31 -0.45
N VAL A 439 3.26 20.18 0.79
CA VAL A 439 4.09 20.44 1.99
C VAL A 439 5.28 19.47 2.04
N ASP A 440 5.07 18.18 1.81
CA ASP A 440 6.14 17.18 1.78
C ASP A 440 7.21 17.53 0.74
N ALA A 441 6.82 17.93 -0.47
CA ALA A 441 7.75 18.37 -1.50
C ALA A 441 8.54 19.64 -1.10
N LEU A 442 7.93 20.58 -0.36
CA LEU A 442 8.62 21.76 0.15
C LEU A 442 9.66 21.41 1.21
N LEU A 443 9.36 20.45 2.10
CA LEU A 443 10.26 19.99 3.15
C LEU A 443 11.38 19.08 2.60
N GLY A 444 11.08 18.24 1.61
CA GLY A 444 12.02 17.33 0.96
C GLY A 444 13.07 18.00 0.05
N GLY A 445 13.00 19.31 -0.12
CA GLY A 445 14.01 20.08 -0.89
C GLY A 445 13.89 19.96 -2.41
N GLU A 446 12.80 19.45 -2.95
CA GLU A 446 12.48 19.52 -4.39
C GLU A 446 12.05 20.94 -4.84
N GLY A 447 11.75 21.82 -3.89
CA GLY A 447 11.59 23.26 -4.12
C GLY A 447 12.93 23.96 -4.03
N GLN A 448 13.33 24.72 -5.05
CA GLN A 448 14.46 25.64 -4.93
C GLN A 448 14.18 26.60 -3.76
N VAL A 449 14.92 26.45 -2.67
CA VAL A 449 14.96 27.45 -1.59
C VAL A 449 15.60 28.72 -2.20
N VAL A 450 14.77 29.63 -2.65
CA VAL A 450 15.25 30.97 -3.03
C VAL A 450 15.69 31.64 -1.73
N LYS A 451 16.99 31.76 -1.53
CA LYS A 451 17.54 32.46 -0.35
C LYS A 451 17.05 33.91 -0.36
N ARG A 452 16.76 34.42 0.83
CA ARG A 452 16.30 35.81 1.03
C ARG A 452 17.22 36.86 0.36
N SER A 453 18.52 36.55 0.23
CA SER A 453 19.52 37.31 -0.51
C SER A 453 19.22 37.44 -2.02
N ASP A 454 18.50 36.50 -2.62
CA ASP A 454 18.21 36.47 -4.05
C ASP A 454 16.94 37.24 -4.42
N LEU A 455 16.21 37.68 -3.40
CA LEU A 455 14.98 38.50 -3.52
C LEU A 455 15.24 39.99 -3.32
N GLY A 456 16.49 40.39 -3.02
CA GLY A 456 16.87 41.81 -2.89
C GLY A 456 16.20 42.52 -1.71
N ILE A 457 15.93 41.79 -0.60
CA ILE A 457 15.39 42.32 0.66
C ILE A 457 16.38 42.00 1.80
#